data_4d740e55acaa8cab1b9c746b71640e86
#
_entry.id   4d740e55acaa8cab1b9c746b71640e86
#
_cell.length_a   1.000
_cell.length_b   1.000
_cell.length_c   1.000
_cell.angle_alpha   90.00
_cell.angle_beta   90.00
_cell.angle_gamma   90.00
#
_symmetry.space_group_name_H-M   'P 1'
#
loop_
_entity.id
_entity.type
_entity.pdbx_description
1 polymer ?
#
loop_
_entity_poly.entity_id
_entity_poly.type
_entity_poly.pdbx_seq_one_letter_code
_entity_poly.pdbx_strand_id
1 'polypeptide(L)'
;MTGPITRHRDIESLKTAARWPGADRATTVTLATRLAAARADAEGYRYFCELAGAQPGEALPLALAGFFQARLGEDADAALAKLDQAAAADLGLPQYLRGLALAGLPPDPKRAEQAVADQEFVLAVRDQFPPLLLRSVHHGLAAAHAMLGHDDRAAAAERKSGLGAIPAGTRLMFGGFWATAADGFRFTSPRILRPEHSIQIAQGYDFCDLAFITTSAGVIAIDAGATGDRVKAALGDLDPAADGAISHLILTHAHWDHVGGAGALRGPHTQVIAQAGFPAGLGREQGARPPFRYFAGAAGDVPLAIIPDQLISEPTSLTIGGTELVLYPTPGGETSDALMVHLPASGVLFTGDVMMPYLGQPFTGEGSPEGLLETLAFIGTLRPRLLIHGHSTLTEAFTAQAAPGLEAALTQLHGEVLDGIRHGRTLPDILQEASLPAVLRDHPTAVVPYLVIRDHFTQRLYHQRTGYWQPDGNGLEPATAAEHAAALDLLAGGREEQFAAAAATLIGHGDHALALQIIQPGLLRHPASTTLAGLRRTALHRLMEQNQQFDPFKFLIYAELAGAEIGPVQ
;
A
#
# COMPACT_ATOMS: atom_id res chain seq x y z
N MET A 1 -0.57 20.24 -27.79
CA MET A 1 -0.59 18.84 -27.28
C MET A 1 -1.88 18.70 -26.49
N THR A 2 -2.74 17.77 -26.86
CA THR A 2 -4.12 17.64 -26.32
C THR A 2 -4.29 16.47 -25.35
N GLY A 3 -3.22 15.88 -24.85
CA GLY A 3 -3.25 14.74 -23.92
C GLY A 3 -2.21 14.82 -22.82
N PRO A 4 -2.21 13.87 -21.87
CA PRO A 4 -1.27 13.85 -20.76
C PRO A 4 0.18 13.74 -21.25
N ILE A 5 1.09 14.43 -20.54
CA ILE A 5 2.53 14.37 -20.79
C ILE A 5 3.08 13.05 -20.23
N THR A 6 2.59 12.66 -19.06
CA THR A 6 2.98 11.38 -18.41
C THR A 6 2.06 10.25 -18.85
N ARG A 7 2.63 9.08 -19.12
CA ARG A 7 1.85 7.88 -19.45
C ARG A 7 1.48 7.13 -18.17
N HIS A 8 0.23 6.70 -18.07
CA HIS A 8 -0.22 5.77 -17.01
C HIS A 8 0.16 4.33 -17.37
N ARG A 9 1.46 4.04 -17.34
CA ARG A 9 2.03 2.73 -17.75
C ARG A 9 1.43 1.54 -17.00
N ASP A 10 1.14 1.72 -15.71
CA ASP A 10 0.54 0.67 -14.89
C ASP A 10 -0.85 0.29 -15.38
N ILE A 11 -1.66 1.27 -15.83
CA ILE A 11 -2.98 1.00 -16.41
C ILE A 11 -2.85 0.16 -17.68
N GLU A 12 -1.92 0.48 -18.58
CA GLU A 12 -1.71 -0.29 -19.81
C GLU A 12 -1.17 -1.70 -19.52
N SER A 13 -0.26 -1.82 -18.56
CA SER A 13 0.24 -3.12 -18.10
C SER A 13 -0.88 -3.97 -17.50
N LEU A 14 -1.71 -3.39 -16.63
CA LEU A 14 -2.85 -4.06 -16.01
C LEU A 14 -3.91 -4.47 -17.05
N LYS A 15 -4.21 -3.62 -18.04
CA LYS A 15 -5.11 -3.97 -19.15
C LYS A 15 -4.59 -5.17 -19.94
N THR A 16 -3.29 -5.22 -20.18
CA THR A 16 -2.65 -6.34 -20.86
C THR A 16 -2.79 -7.61 -20.05
N ALA A 17 -2.44 -7.57 -18.76
CA ALA A 17 -2.46 -8.74 -17.89
C ALA A 17 -3.87 -9.25 -17.60
N ALA A 18 -4.87 -8.37 -17.43
CA ALA A 18 -6.26 -8.76 -17.20
C ALA A 18 -6.91 -9.53 -18.38
N ARG A 19 -6.30 -9.44 -19.58
CA ARG A 19 -6.74 -10.22 -20.76
C ARG A 19 -6.06 -11.59 -20.89
N TRP A 20 -5.07 -11.90 -20.06
CA TRP A 20 -4.41 -13.20 -20.14
C TRP A 20 -5.35 -14.34 -19.69
N PRO A 21 -5.25 -15.51 -20.28
CA PRO A 21 -5.92 -16.70 -19.76
C PRO A 21 -5.47 -16.95 -18.31
N GLY A 22 -6.42 -17.13 -17.39
CA GLY A 22 -6.10 -17.33 -15.97
C GLY A 22 -5.63 -16.09 -15.23
N ALA A 23 -5.89 -14.87 -15.77
CA ALA A 23 -5.58 -13.62 -15.10
C ALA A 23 -6.11 -13.61 -13.65
N ASP A 24 -5.28 -13.11 -12.72
CA ASP A 24 -5.68 -13.01 -11.33
C ASP A 24 -6.77 -11.95 -11.14
N ARG A 25 -7.75 -12.26 -10.29
CA ARG A 25 -8.82 -11.33 -9.91
C ARG A 25 -8.30 -10.01 -9.34
N ALA A 26 -7.20 -10.05 -8.57
CA ALA A 26 -6.54 -8.87 -8.03
C ALA A 26 -6.05 -7.92 -9.14
N THR A 27 -5.57 -8.44 -10.26
CA THR A 27 -5.16 -7.65 -11.43
C THR A 27 -6.34 -6.85 -11.99
N THR A 28 -7.51 -7.48 -12.13
CA THR A 28 -8.74 -6.85 -12.65
C THR A 28 -9.27 -5.77 -11.69
N VAL A 29 -9.26 -6.05 -10.39
CA VAL A 29 -9.67 -5.10 -9.34
C VAL A 29 -8.71 -3.91 -9.28
N THR A 30 -7.40 -4.15 -9.32
CA THR A 30 -6.39 -3.09 -9.33
C THR A 30 -6.53 -2.20 -10.56
N LEU A 31 -6.77 -2.76 -11.74
CA LEU A 31 -7.05 -2.00 -12.96
C LEU A 31 -8.27 -1.09 -12.78
N ALA A 32 -9.37 -1.63 -12.26
CA ALA A 32 -10.60 -0.86 -12.04
C ALA A 32 -10.35 0.30 -11.05
N THR A 33 -9.61 0.04 -9.96
CA THR A 33 -9.22 1.06 -8.98
C THR A 33 -8.39 2.17 -9.63
N ARG A 34 -7.40 1.81 -10.45
CA ARG A 34 -6.53 2.78 -11.14
C ARG A 34 -7.31 3.62 -12.16
N LEU A 35 -8.20 3.01 -12.95
CA LEU A 35 -9.06 3.72 -13.91
C LEU A 35 -10.03 4.67 -13.19
N ALA A 36 -10.67 4.22 -12.10
CA ALA A 36 -11.57 5.05 -11.31
C ALA A 36 -10.84 6.24 -10.67
N ALA A 37 -9.64 6.01 -10.14
CA ALA A 37 -8.78 7.04 -9.55
C ALA A 37 -8.27 8.05 -10.59
N ALA A 38 -7.98 7.59 -11.80
CA ALA A 38 -7.63 8.45 -12.93
C ALA A 38 -8.85 9.19 -13.53
N ARG A 39 -10.08 8.91 -13.03
CA ARG A 39 -11.35 9.41 -13.58
C ARG A 39 -11.55 9.07 -15.06
N ALA A 40 -10.97 7.97 -15.49
CA ALA A 40 -11.07 7.42 -16.83
C ALA A 40 -12.34 6.54 -16.99
N ASP A 41 -13.49 7.04 -16.49
CA ASP A 41 -14.73 6.26 -16.40
C ASP A 41 -15.20 5.74 -17.76
N ALA A 42 -15.12 6.57 -18.83
CA ALA A 42 -15.49 6.15 -20.18
C ALA A 42 -14.55 5.08 -20.76
N GLU A 43 -13.27 5.16 -20.43
CA GLU A 43 -12.28 4.14 -20.80
C GLU A 43 -12.53 2.85 -20.04
N GLY A 44 -12.77 2.94 -18.72
CA GLY A 44 -13.13 1.80 -17.88
C GLY A 44 -14.36 1.08 -18.39
N TYR A 45 -15.42 1.81 -18.72
CA TYR A 45 -16.64 1.24 -19.28
C TYR A 45 -16.38 0.44 -20.57
N ARG A 46 -15.71 1.06 -21.54
CA ARG A 46 -15.38 0.38 -22.81
C ARG A 46 -14.54 -0.87 -22.59
N TYR A 47 -13.47 -0.73 -21.81
CA TYR A 47 -12.56 -1.84 -21.55
C TYR A 47 -13.27 -3.02 -20.89
N PHE A 48 -14.07 -2.79 -19.83
CA PHE A 48 -14.75 -3.86 -19.14
C PHE A 48 -15.92 -4.44 -19.90
N CYS A 49 -16.57 -3.71 -20.80
CA CYS A 49 -17.51 -4.28 -21.77
C CYS A 49 -16.83 -5.26 -22.73
N GLU A 50 -15.65 -4.89 -23.27
CA GLU A 50 -14.87 -5.80 -24.12
C GLU A 50 -14.40 -7.04 -23.35
N LEU A 51 -13.92 -6.86 -22.13
CA LEU A 51 -13.43 -7.97 -21.29
C LEU A 51 -14.57 -8.91 -20.90
N ALA A 52 -15.75 -8.39 -20.54
CA ALA A 52 -16.94 -9.19 -20.25
C ALA A 52 -17.40 -10.01 -21.46
N GLY A 53 -17.32 -9.42 -22.67
CA GLY A 53 -17.59 -10.14 -23.91
C GLY A 53 -16.59 -11.24 -24.23
N ALA A 54 -15.32 -11.04 -23.86
CA ALA A 54 -14.25 -12.04 -24.05
C ALA A 54 -14.25 -13.13 -22.97
N GLN A 55 -14.83 -12.85 -21.80
CA GLN A 55 -14.88 -13.75 -20.64
C GLN A 55 -16.32 -13.92 -20.13
N PRO A 56 -17.25 -14.49 -20.92
CA PRO A 56 -18.68 -14.49 -20.60
C PRO A 56 -19.06 -15.32 -19.35
N GLY A 57 -18.14 -16.16 -18.86
CA GLY A 57 -18.32 -16.92 -17.62
C GLY A 57 -17.93 -16.17 -16.34
N GLU A 58 -17.28 -15.00 -16.48
CA GLU A 58 -16.77 -14.22 -15.34
C GLU A 58 -17.71 -13.06 -15.00
N ALA A 59 -18.21 -13.03 -13.77
CA ALA A 59 -19.14 -12.00 -13.32
C ALA A 59 -18.46 -10.63 -13.08
N LEU A 60 -17.19 -10.63 -12.65
CA LEU A 60 -16.49 -9.40 -12.27
C LEU A 60 -16.32 -8.39 -13.39
N PRO A 61 -15.90 -8.74 -14.63
CA PRO A 61 -15.84 -7.78 -15.72
C PRO A 61 -17.18 -7.14 -16.04
N LEU A 62 -18.28 -7.91 -15.98
CA LEU A 62 -19.64 -7.39 -16.19
C LEU A 62 -20.06 -6.42 -15.09
N ALA A 63 -19.76 -6.75 -13.82
CA ALA A 63 -20.02 -5.87 -12.68
C ALA A 63 -19.27 -4.54 -12.82
N LEU A 64 -17.99 -4.59 -13.21
CA LEU A 64 -17.17 -3.40 -13.42
C LEU A 64 -17.67 -2.56 -14.61
N ALA A 65 -18.13 -3.19 -15.70
CA ALA A 65 -18.76 -2.46 -16.79
C ALA A 65 -20.01 -1.70 -16.31
N GLY A 66 -20.88 -2.34 -15.55
CA GLY A 66 -22.06 -1.69 -14.94
C GLY A 66 -21.67 -0.58 -13.97
N PHE A 67 -20.67 -0.79 -13.13
CA PHE A 67 -20.16 0.21 -12.19
C PHE A 67 -19.63 1.47 -12.89
N PHE A 68 -18.79 1.32 -13.93
CA PHE A 68 -18.28 2.46 -14.71
C PHE A 68 -19.37 3.17 -15.51
N GLN A 69 -20.36 2.43 -16.05
CA GLN A 69 -21.52 3.02 -16.73
C GLN A 69 -22.35 3.88 -15.76
N ALA A 70 -22.60 3.39 -14.54
CA ALA A 70 -23.30 4.17 -13.52
C ALA A 70 -22.52 5.47 -13.16
N ARG A 71 -21.19 5.42 -13.11
CA ARG A 71 -20.35 6.60 -12.84
C ARG A 71 -20.37 7.64 -13.98
N LEU A 72 -20.62 7.22 -15.21
CA LEU A 72 -20.83 8.15 -16.35
C LEU A 72 -22.17 8.89 -16.26
N GLY A 73 -23.11 8.38 -15.47
CA GLY A 73 -24.46 8.93 -15.38
C GLY A 73 -25.31 8.65 -16.64
N GLU A 74 -24.86 7.74 -17.48
CA GLU A 74 -25.53 7.34 -18.72
C GLU A 74 -26.33 6.06 -18.46
N ASP A 75 -27.61 6.04 -18.89
CA ASP A 75 -28.48 4.85 -18.85
C ASP A 75 -28.36 4.02 -17.53
N ALA A 76 -28.86 4.58 -16.45
CA ALA A 76 -28.80 3.96 -15.13
C ALA A 76 -29.43 2.56 -15.09
N ASP A 77 -30.49 2.32 -15.87
CA ASP A 77 -31.17 1.03 -15.89
C ASP A 77 -30.33 -0.05 -16.57
N ALA A 78 -29.65 0.29 -17.68
CA ALA A 78 -28.71 -0.63 -18.32
C ALA A 78 -27.45 -0.91 -17.45
N ALA A 79 -27.00 0.08 -16.67
CA ALA A 79 -25.91 -0.09 -15.72
C ALA A 79 -26.31 -1.07 -14.61
N LEU A 80 -27.50 -0.88 -14.03
CA LEU A 80 -28.04 -1.75 -12.97
C LEU A 80 -28.32 -3.16 -13.47
N ALA A 81 -28.86 -3.34 -14.68
CA ALA A 81 -29.08 -4.65 -15.26
C ALA A 81 -27.78 -5.50 -15.33
N LYS A 82 -26.66 -4.88 -15.69
CA LYS A 82 -25.34 -5.55 -15.67
C LYS A 82 -24.92 -5.95 -14.26
N LEU A 83 -25.08 -5.04 -13.29
CA LEU A 83 -24.74 -5.27 -11.89
C LEU A 83 -25.64 -6.36 -11.27
N ASP A 84 -26.94 -6.38 -11.57
CA ASP A 84 -27.88 -7.41 -11.13
C ASP A 84 -27.53 -8.78 -11.69
N GLN A 85 -27.23 -8.85 -12.98
CA GLN A 85 -26.79 -10.07 -13.61
C GLN A 85 -25.50 -10.61 -12.98
N ALA A 86 -24.53 -9.74 -12.73
CA ALA A 86 -23.27 -10.11 -12.11
C ALA A 86 -23.45 -10.57 -10.66
N ALA A 87 -24.25 -9.84 -9.87
CA ALA A 87 -24.53 -10.16 -8.48
C ALA A 87 -25.34 -11.46 -8.30
N ALA A 88 -26.11 -11.86 -9.31
CA ALA A 88 -26.78 -13.15 -9.33
C ALA A 88 -25.85 -14.34 -9.65
N ALA A 89 -24.75 -14.07 -10.35
CA ALA A 89 -23.78 -15.09 -10.78
C ALA A 89 -22.63 -15.30 -9.78
N ASP A 90 -22.20 -14.25 -9.07
CA ASP A 90 -21.11 -14.28 -8.09
C ASP A 90 -21.47 -13.44 -6.87
N LEU A 91 -21.25 -13.98 -5.67
CA LEU A 91 -21.53 -13.30 -4.41
C LEU A 91 -20.29 -12.57 -3.89
N GLY A 92 -20.47 -11.34 -3.44
CA GLY A 92 -19.44 -10.55 -2.77
C GLY A 92 -19.07 -9.27 -3.51
N LEU A 93 -18.04 -9.30 -4.36
CA LEU A 93 -17.55 -8.09 -5.03
C LEU A 93 -18.56 -7.47 -6.01
N PRO A 94 -19.38 -8.22 -6.77
CA PRO A 94 -20.46 -7.62 -7.55
C PRO A 94 -21.52 -6.89 -6.69
N GLN A 95 -21.90 -7.43 -5.52
CA GLN A 95 -22.81 -6.73 -4.58
C GLN A 95 -22.17 -5.45 -4.05
N TYR A 96 -20.89 -5.50 -3.68
CA TYR A 96 -20.15 -4.31 -3.26
C TYR A 96 -20.20 -3.21 -4.33
N LEU A 97 -19.91 -3.56 -5.58
CA LEU A 97 -19.93 -2.61 -6.71
C LEU A 97 -21.36 -2.10 -6.98
N ARG A 98 -22.38 -2.96 -6.88
CA ARG A 98 -23.77 -2.57 -7.03
C ARG A 98 -24.19 -1.59 -5.94
N GLY A 99 -23.86 -1.87 -4.68
CA GLY A 99 -24.15 -0.98 -3.57
C GLY A 99 -23.49 0.40 -3.72
N LEU A 100 -22.23 0.45 -4.17
CA LEU A 100 -21.56 1.72 -4.48
C LEU A 100 -22.22 2.47 -5.66
N ALA A 101 -22.58 1.76 -6.73
CA ALA A 101 -23.22 2.36 -7.89
C ALA A 101 -24.59 2.95 -7.53
N LEU A 102 -25.42 2.20 -6.79
CA LEU A 102 -26.75 2.63 -6.33
C LEU A 102 -26.69 3.89 -5.46
N ALA A 103 -25.68 3.96 -4.55
CA ALA A 103 -25.46 5.14 -3.72
C ALA A 103 -25.00 6.38 -4.50
N GLY A 104 -24.41 6.19 -5.67
CA GLY A 104 -23.94 7.28 -6.55
C GLY A 104 -24.93 7.74 -7.61
N LEU A 105 -26.03 7.02 -7.82
CA LEU A 105 -27.07 7.36 -8.80
C LEU A 105 -28.08 8.38 -8.22
N PRO A 106 -28.93 9.00 -9.07
CA PRO A 106 -29.97 9.89 -8.59
C PRO A 106 -30.84 9.26 -7.49
N PRO A 107 -31.26 10.04 -6.48
CA PRO A 107 -32.00 9.52 -5.33
C PRO A 107 -33.27 8.74 -5.73
N ASP A 108 -33.37 7.52 -5.25
CA ASP A 108 -34.52 6.63 -5.39
C ASP A 108 -34.59 5.72 -4.16
N PRO A 109 -35.71 5.68 -3.42
CA PRO A 109 -35.81 4.88 -2.19
C PRO A 109 -35.53 3.39 -2.38
N LYS A 110 -36.00 2.78 -3.47
CA LYS A 110 -35.78 1.35 -3.73
C LYS A 110 -34.30 1.05 -4.00
N ARG A 111 -33.64 1.95 -4.74
CA ARG A 111 -32.19 1.85 -4.98
C ARG A 111 -31.40 2.01 -3.67
N ALA A 112 -31.81 2.94 -2.82
CA ALA A 112 -31.19 3.13 -1.51
C ALA A 112 -31.38 1.93 -0.59
N GLU A 113 -32.58 1.33 -0.54
CA GLU A 113 -32.83 0.08 0.19
C GLU A 113 -31.95 -1.08 -0.31
N GLN A 114 -31.84 -1.24 -1.62
CA GLN A 114 -30.97 -2.26 -2.20
C GLN A 114 -29.49 -1.99 -1.91
N ALA A 115 -29.05 -0.73 -1.96
CA ALA A 115 -27.68 -0.36 -1.59
C ALA A 115 -27.35 -0.72 -0.14
N VAL A 116 -28.31 -0.47 0.79
CA VAL A 116 -28.16 -0.87 2.19
C VAL A 116 -28.01 -2.39 2.28
N ALA A 117 -28.91 -3.15 1.64
CA ALA A 117 -28.88 -4.61 1.69
C ALA A 117 -27.55 -5.19 1.14
N ASP A 118 -27.06 -4.66 0.03
CA ASP A 118 -25.79 -5.07 -0.57
C ASP A 118 -24.59 -4.80 0.34
N GLN A 119 -24.52 -3.60 0.92
CA GLN A 119 -23.41 -3.22 1.79
C GLN A 119 -23.46 -3.95 3.14
N GLU A 120 -24.65 -4.18 3.70
CA GLU A 120 -24.81 -5.01 4.90
C GLU A 120 -24.41 -6.46 4.65
N PHE A 121 -24.70 -7.01 3.47
CA PHE A 121 -24.22 -8.33 3.05
C PHE A 121 -22.68 -8.38 3.04
N VAL A 122 -22.02 -7.40 2.44
CA VAL A 122 -20.54 -7.33 2.42
C VAL A 122 -19.97 -7.27 3.85
N LEU A 123 -20.61 -6.52 4.76
CA LEU A 123 -20.20 -6.48 6.16
C LEU A 123 -20.42 -7.80 6.89
N ALA A 124 -21.46 -8.56 6.54
CA ALA A 124 -21.72 -9.87 7.13
C ALA A 124 -20.67 -10.92 6.75
N VAL A 125 -20.05 -10.76 5.58
CA VAL A 125 -18.97 -11.65 5.06
C VAL A 125 -17.62 -10.94 5.03
N ARG A 126 -17.43 -9.93 5.87
CA ARG A 126 -16.27 -9.03 5.89
C ARG A 126 -14.91 -9.72 5.91
N ASP A 127 -14.82 -10.92 6.51
CA ASP A 127 -13.57 -11.67 6.62
C ASP A 127 -13.07 -12.20 5.27
N GLN A 128 -13.91 -12.14 4.23
CA GLN A 128 -13.56 -12.51 2.85
C GLN A 128 -13.03 -11.32 2.03
N PHE A 129 -13.01 -10.12 2.61
CA PHE A 129 -12.61 -8.90 1.91
C PHE A 129 -11.42 -8.22 2.58
N PRO A 130 -10.58 -7.52 1.78
CA PRO A 130 -9.54 -6.66 2.34
C PRO A 130 -10.15 -5.62 3.30
N PRO A 131 -9.55 -5.39 4.47
CA PRO A 131 -10.09 -4.45 5.46
C PRO A 131 -10.28 -3.02 4.94
N LEU A 132 -9.42 -2.59 4.01
CA LEU A 132 -9.50 -1.27 3.39
C LEU A 132 -10.82 -1.04 2.65
N LEU A 133 -11.43 -2.10 2.12
CA LEU A 133 -12.72 -2.05 1.43
C LEU A 133 -13.85 -1.64 2.38
N LEU A 134 -13.78 -2.01 3.66
CA LEU A 134 -14.84 -1.74 4.64
C LEU A 134 -15.13 -0.24 4.83
N ARG A 135 -14.14 0.62 4.66
CA ARG A 135 -14.35 2.09 4.70
C ARG A 135 -15.30 2.56 3.60
N SER A 136 -15.09 2.09 2.38
CA SER A 136 -15.98 2.42 1.26
C SER A 136 -17.37 1.83 1.44
N VAL A 137 -17.47 0.65 2.04
CA VAL A 137 -18.77 0.04 2.42
C VAL A 137 -19.52 0.95 3.38
N HIS A 138 -18.89 1.39 4.45
CA HIS A 138 -19.51 2.31 5.42
C HIS A 138 -19.86 3.67 4.80
N HIS A 139 -19.03 4.19 3.88
CA HIS A 139 -19.36 5.41 3.14
C HIS A 139 -20.58 5.22 2.23
N GLY A 140 -20.65 4.10 1.52
CA GLY A 140 -21.85 3.73 0.73
C GLY A 140 -23.12 3.62 1.58
N LEU A 141 -23.01 2.98 2.76
CA LEU A 141 -24.11 2.91 3.73
C LEU A 141 -24.54 4.30 4.22
N ALA A 142 -23.60 5.19 4.51
CA ALA A 142 -23.93 6.55 4.94
C ALA A 142 -24.75 7.28 3.86
N ALA A 143 -24.32 7.20 2.60
CA ALA A 143 -25.03 7.80 1.47
C ALA A 143 -26.44 7.19 1.29
N ALA A 144 -26.58 5.87 1.35
CA ALA A 144 -27.85 5.18 1.20
C ALA A 144 -28.83 5.49 2.34
N HIS A 145 -28.35 5.50 3.60
CA HIS A 145 -29.19 5.88 4.75
C HIS A 145 -29.63 7.34 4.71
N ALA A 146 -28.76 8.26 4.25
CA ALA A 146 -29.13 9.66 4.07
C ALA A 146 -30.27 9.82 3.03
N MET A 147 -30.24 9.06 1.92
CA MET A 147 -31.31 9.05 0.91
C MET A 147 -32.64 8.52 1.48
N LEU A 148 -32.60 7.63 2.46
CA LEU A 148 -33.79 7.08 3.15
C LEU A 148 -34.28 7.96 4.32
N GLY A 149 -33.60 9.07 4.62
CA GLY A 149 -33.93 9.92 5.78
C GLY A 149 -33.57 9.30 7.13
N HIS A 150 -32.68 8.30 7.14
CA HIS A 150 -32.17 7.63 8.35
C HIS A 150 -30.94 8.35 8.90
N ASP A 151 -31.07 9.61 9.32
CA ASP A 151 -29.96 10.51 9.65
C ASP A 151 -29.00 9.95 10.70
N ASP A 152 -29.52 9.31 11.77
CA ASP A 152 -28.67 8.72 12.82
C ASP A 152 -27.80 7.57 12.29
N ARG A 153 -28.38 6.72 11.42
CA ARG A 153 -27.67 5.60 10.79
C ARG A 153 -26.64 6.11 9.78
N ALA A 154 -27.00 7.13 9.01
CA ALA A 154 -26.10 7.79 8.08
C ALA A 154 -24.88 8.36 8.81
N ALA A 155 -25.10 9.10 9.90
CA ALA A 155 -24.03 9.67 10.72
C ALA A 155 -23.16 8.58 11.38
N ALA A 156 -23.76 7.49 11.85
CA ALA A 156 -23.01 6.36 12.41
C ALA A 156 -22.14 5.65 11.36
N ALA A 157 -22.67 5.44 10.16
CA ALA A 157 -21.91 4.84 9.06
C ALA A 157 -20.79 5.76 8.58
N GLU A 158 -21.02 7.08 8.48
CA GLU A 158 -20.01 8.05 8.10
C GLU A 158 -18.83 8.08 9.11
N ARG A 159 -19.13 8.06 10.41
CA ARG A 159 -18.07 7.93 11.44
C ARG A 159 -17.25 6.66 11.26
N LYS A 160 -17.89 5.52 10.95
CA LYS A 160 -17.20 4.25 10.71
C LYS A 160 -16.38 4.27 9.41
N SER A 161 -16.78 5.02 8.40
CA SER A 161 -16.00 5.15 7.17
C SER A 161 -14.65 5.84 7.42
N GLY A 162 -14.61 6.78 8.37
CA GLY A 162 -13.44 7.63 8.60
C GLY A 162 -13.08 8.52 7.42
N LEU A 163 -13.94 8.59 6.38
CA LEU A 163 -13.69 9.34 5.15
C LEU A 163 -14.15 10.80 5.23
N GLY A 164 -14.90 11.18 6.27
CA GLY A 164 -15.38 12.54 6.47
C GLY A 164 -14.26 13.60 6.62
N ALA A 165 -13.05 13.18 7.00
CA ALA A 165 -11.87 14.03 7.04
C ALA A 165 -11.19 14.19 5.67
N ILE A 166 -11.55 13.37 4.68
CA ILE A 166 -11.04 13.47 3.32
C ILE A 166 -11.73 14.65 2.63
N PRO A 167 -10.97 15.53 1.97
CA PRO A 167 -11.53 16.70 1.30
C PRO A 167 -12.66 16.34 0.34
N ALA A 168 -13.74 17.13 0.36
CA ALA A 168 -14.89 16.94 -0.51
C ALA A 168 -14.48 16.81 -1.99
N GLY A 169 -15.01 15.81 -2.67
CA GLY A 169 -14.69 15.51 -4.06
C GLY A 169 -13.54 14.52 -4.28
N THR A 170 -12.85 14.08 -3.22
CA THR A 170 -11.91 12.95 -3.31
C THR A 170 -12.70 11.65 -3.48
N ARG A 171 -12.43 10.91 -4.55
CA ARG A 171 -13.12 9.66 -4.86
C ARG A 171 -12.24 8.47 -4.50
N LEU A 172 -12.56 7.78 -3.43
CA LEU A 172 -11.91 6.52 -3.07
C LEU A 172 -12.84 5.37 -3.46
N MET A 173 -12.39 4.52 -4.37
CA MET A 173 -13.14 3.33 -4.77
C MET A 173 -13.08 2.25 -3.68
N PHE A 174 -11.92 2.09 -3.07
CA PHE A 174 -11.69 1.23 -1.92
C PHE A 174 -11.22 2.11 -0.77
N GLY A 175 -11.62 1.79 0.46
CA GLY A 175 -11.29 2.61 1.63
C GLY A 175 -9.79 2.85 1.76
N GLY A 176 -9.41 4.08 2.05
CA GLY A 176 -8.02 4.46 2.25
C GLY A 176 -7.47 3.96 3.59
N PHE A 177 -6.16 4.03 3.71
CA PHE A 177 -5.43 3.89 4.97
C PHE A 177 -5.83 5.01 5.92
N TRP A 178 -5.51 4.89 7.20
CA TRP A 178 -5.59 6.06 8.04
C TRP A 178 -4.21 6.64 8.36
N ALA A 179 -4.15 7.96 8.49
CA ALA A 179 -2.93 8.68 8.77
C ALA A 179 -3.25 9.97 9.52
N THR A 180 -2.68 10.15 10.71
CA THR A 180 -2.79 11.37 11.50
C THR A 180 -1.44 11.76 12.06
N ALA A 181 -1.25 13.07 12.33
CA ALA A 181 -0.02 13.54 12.93
C ALA A 181 0.22 12.99 14.35
N ALA A 182 -0.86 12.73 15.10
CA ALA A 182 -0.80 12.21 16.45
C ALA A 182 -0.56 10.69 16.50
N ASP A 183 -1.19 9.96 15.58
CA ASP A 183 -1.31 8.50 15.65
C ASP A 183 -0.46 7.77 14.60
N GLY A 184 0.12 8.51 13.66
CA GLY A 184 0.89 7.95 12.56
C GLY A 184 0.03 7.27 11.52
N PHE A 185 0.67 6.40 10.75
CA PHE A 185 0.05 5.67 9.66
C PHE A 185 -0.30 4.24 10.08
N ARG A 186 -1.43 3.71 9.58
CA ARG A 186 -1.85 2.32 9.76
C ARG A 186 -2.52 1.81 8.50
N PHE A 187 -2.31 0.54 8.20
CA PHE A 187 -2.83 -0.09 6.99
C PHE A 187 -4.28 -0.58 7.14
N THR A 188 -4.74 -0.84 8.35
CA THR A 188 -6.07 -1.41 8.60
C THR A 188 -6.59 -1.01 9.98
N SER A 189 -7.88 -1.26 10.25
CA SER A 189 -8.45 -1.21 11.60
C SER A 189 -7.91 -2.33 12.47
N PRO A 190 -7.84 -2.17 13.81
CA PRO A 190 -7.42 -3.21 14.72
C PRO A 190 -8.21 -4.51 14.54
N ARG A 191 -7.50 -5.61 14.37
CA ARG A 191 -8.07 -6.96 14.28
C ARG A 191 -7.04 -8.00 14.68
N ILE A 192 -7.52 -9.18 15.14
CA ILE A 192 -6.67 -10.35 15.38
C ILE A 192 -6.96 -11.39 14.30
N LEU A 193 -5.94 -11.73 13.51
CA LEU A 193 -6.00 -12.85 12.57
C LEU A 193 -5.46 -14.11 13.26
N ARG A 194 -6.04 -15.26 12.89
CA ARG A 194 -5.65 -16.57 13.38
C ARG A 194 -5.43 -17.52 12.21
N PRO A 195 -4.27 -17.46 11.54
CA PRO A 195 -3.97 -18.37 10.45
C PRO A 195 -3.86 -19.82 10.90
N GLU A 196 -3.55 -20.04 12.18
CA GLU A 196 -3.55 -21.32 12.87
C GLU A 196 -3.95 -21.12 14.35
N HIS A 197 -4.31 -22.21 15.02
CA HIS A 197 -4.77 -22.14 16.42
C HIS A 197 -3.74 -21.54 17.37
N SER A 198 -2.45 -21.83 17.16
CA SER A 198 -1.34 -21.33 17.98
C SER A 198 -0.79 -19.97 17.54
N ILE A 199 -1.24 -19.41 16.41
CA ILE A 199 -0.69 -18.18 15.84
C ILE A 199 -1.77 -17.10 15.83
N GLN A 200 -1.50 -15.98 16.48
CA GLN A 200 -2.33 -14.79 16.46
C GLN A 200 -1.52 -13.60 15.91
N ILE A 201 -2.11 -12.85 14.98
CA ILE A 201 -1.48 -11.68 14.36
C ILE A 201 -2.35 -10.47 14.65
N ALA A 202 -1.83 -9.53 15.41
CA ALA A 202 -2.46 -8.25 15.71
C ALA A 202 -2.14 -7.26 14.59
N GLN A 203 -3.13 -6.99 13.75
CA GLN A 203 -3.04 -6.06 12.62
C GLN A 203 -3.75 -4.75 12.94
N GLY A 204 -3.21 -3.63 12.46
CA GLY A 204 -3.83 -2.31 12.59
C GLY A 204 -3.78 -1.68 13.99
N TYR A 205 -3.16 -2.32 14.95
CA TYR A 205 -2.87 -1.71 16.27
C TYR A 205 -1.74 -0.71 16.16
N ASP A 206 -0.77 -0.98 15.31
CA ASP A 206 0.39 -0.13 15.06
C ASP A 206 0.68 -0.02 13.55
N PHE A 207 1.79 0.62 13.19
CA PHE A 207 2.27 0.69 11.82
C PHE A 207 2.65 -0.70 11.31
N CYS A 208 3.44 -1.47 12.06
CA CYS A 208 3.69 -2.89 11.75
C CYS A 208 2.68 -3.83 12.43
N ASP A 209 2.56 -5.03 11.89
CA ASP A 209 1.79 -6.13 12.46
C ASP A 209 2.64 -6.85 13.53
N LEU A 210 1.98 -7.33 14.61
CA LEU A 210 2.62 -8.07 15.69
C LEU A 210 2.16 -9.52 15.64
N ALA A 211 3.08 -10.48 15.67
CA ALA A 211 2.71 -11.89 15.71
C ALA A 211 3.03 -12.54 17.05
N PHE A 212 2.13 -13.43 17.51
CA PHE A 212 2.23 -14.13 18.78
C PHE A 212 2.00 -15.62 18.55
N ILE A 213 2.95 -16.45 19.01
CA ILE A 213 2.89 -17.91 18.88
C ILE A 213 2.80 -18.51 20.27
N THR A 214 1.67 -19.14 20.56
CA THR A 214 1.46 -19.83 21.85
C THR A 214 2.19 -21.16 21.89
N THR A 215 2.99 -21.38 22.94
CA THR A 215 3.73 -22.63 23.18
C THR A 215 3.54 -23.14 24.62
N SER A 216 3.98 -24.35 24.95
CA SER A 216 3.91 -24.84 26.32
C SER A 216 4.89 -24.14 27.28
N ALA A 217 5.85 -23.36 26.76
CA ALA A 217 6.82 -22.58 27.55
C ALA A 217 6.51 -21.07 27.60
N GLY A 218 5.32 -20.67 27.20
CA GLY A 218 4.90 -19.27 27.07
C GLY A 218 4.71 -18.83 25.64
N VAL A 219 4.67 -17.53 25.42
CA VAL A 219 4.40 -16.93 24.11
C VAL A 219 5.70 -16.47 23.46
N ILE A 220 5.86 -16.77 22.18
CA ILE A 220 6.89 -16.16 21.33
C ILE A 220 6.24 -14.96 20.61
N ALA A 221 6.79 -13.77 20.79
CA ALA A 221 6.41 -12.59 20.05
C ALA A 221 7.38 -12.38 18.88
N ILE A 222 6.86 -11.99 17.71
CA ILE A 222 7.64 -11.57 16.54
C ILE A 222 7.29 -10.10 16.28
N ASP A 223 8.32 -9.27 16.33
CA ASP A 223 8.30 -7.82 16.33
C ASP A 223 7.54 -7.19 17.50
N ALA A 224 7.70 -5.89 17.68
CA ALA A 224 7.31 -5.19 18.89
C ALA A 224 6.57 -3.86 18.64
N GLY A 225 6.21 -3.54 17.41
CA GLY A 225 5.53 -2.28 17.13
C GLY A 225 6.38 -1.03 17.38
N ALA A 226 5.79 0.12 17.12
CA ALA A 226 6.42 1.42 17.30
C ALA A 226 6.34 1.92 18.75
N THR A 227 5.27 1.58 19.50
CA THR A 227 5.10 2.07 20.88
C THR A 227 4.54 1.00 21.82
N GLY A 228 4.99 1.08 23.09
CA GLY A 228 4.53 0.14 24.12
C GLY A 228 3.03 0.20 24.42
N ASP A 229 2.38 1.34 24.25
CA ASP A 229 0.93 1.46 24.52
C ASP A 229 0.09 0.77 23.44
N ARG A 230 0.53 0.81 22.18
CA ARG A 230 -0.10 0.07 21.09
C ARG A 230 0.10 -1.44 21.21
N VAL A 231 1.29 -1.85 21.63
CA VAL A 231 1.56 -3.26 21.98
C VAL A 231 0.64 -3.73 23.09
N LYS A 232 0.46 -2.95 24.15
CA LYS A 232 -0.47 -3.30 25.26
C LYS A 232 -1.92 -3.39 24.77
N ALA A 233 -2.35 -2.50 23.88
CA ALA A 233 -3.67 -2.58 23.28
C ALA A 233 -3.85 -3.89 22.49
N ALA A 234 -2.85 -4.27 21.67
CA ALA A 234 -2.86 -5.54 20.96
C ALA A 234 -2.93 -6.75 21.91
N LEU A 235 -2.10 -6.75 22.96
CA LEU A 235 -2.10 -7.81 23.97
C LEU A 235 -3.47 -7.96 24.68
N GLY A 236 -4.19 -6.84 24.89
CA GLY A 236 -5.51 -6.85 25.53
C GLY A 236 -6.59 -7.54 24.71
N ASP A 237 -6.41 -7.66 23.41
CA ASP A 237 -7.38 -8.25 22.47
C ASP A 237 -6.98 -9.67 22.01
N LEU A 238 -5.83 -10.20 22.48
CA LEU A 238 -5.45 -11.59 22.22
C LEU A 238 -6.35 -12.57 22.99
N ASP A 239 -6.45 -13.80 22.48
CA ASP A 239 -7.08 -14.88 23.27
C ASP A 239 -6.33 -15.14 24.56
N PRO A 240 -7.05 -15.50 25.65
CA PRO A 240 -6.42 -15.84 26.94
C PRO A 240 -5.37 -16.96 26.86
N ALA A 241 -5.41 -17.81 25.85
CA ALA A 241 -4.39 -18.81 25.60
C ALA A 241 -3.02 -18.19 25.24
N ALA A 242 -3.02 -16.94 24.76
CA ALA A 242 -1.81 -16.14 24.51
C ALA A 242 -1.46 -15.19 25.67
N ASP A 243 -2.21 -15.23 26.77
CA ASP A 243 -2.00 -14.44 27.99
C ASP A 243 -0.80 -14.94 28.82
N GLY A 244 -0.06 -15.94 28.29
CA GLY A 244 1.17 -16.42 28.87
C GLY A 244 2.28 -15.36 28.84
N ALA A 245 3.24 -15.47 29.80
CA ALA A 245 4.41 -14.61 29.78
C ALA A 245 5.16 -14.73 28.44
N ILE A 246 5.59 -13.59 27.90
CA ILE A 246 6.43 -13.57 26.69
C ILE A 246 7.77 -14.23 27.03
N SER A 247 7.97 -15.44 26.52
CA SER A 247 9.20 -16.22 26.75
C SER A 247 10.31 -15.77 25.80
N HIS A 248 9.96 -15.44 24.57
CA HIS A 248 10.90 -14.99 23.53
C HIS A 248 10.31 -13.82 22.76
N LEU A 249 11.16 -12.85 22.44
CA LEU A 249 10.89 -11.77 21.51
C LEU A 249 11.89 -11.87 20.36
N ILE A 250 11.40 -12.14 19.16
CA ILE A 250 12.23 -12.22 17.95
C ILE A 250 12.00 -10.95 17.14
N LEU A 251 13.07 -10.19 16.92
CA LEU A 251 13.02 -8.95 16.13
C LEU A 251 13.50 -9.26 14.72
N THR A 252 12.66 -8.97 13.73
CA THR A 252 12.95 -9.28 12.33
C THR A 252 14.02 -8.37 11.76
N HIS A 253 14.06 -7.10 12.16
CA HIS A 253 15.06 -6.10 11.78
C HIS A 253 14.99 -4.88 12.71
N ALA A 254 15.86 -3.89 12.53
CA ALA A 254 16.07 -2.80 13.48
C ALA A 254 15.20 -1.54 13.26
N HIS A 255 14.21 -1.55 12.35
CA HIS A 255 13.37 -0.38 12.13
C HIS A 255 12.52 -0.03 13.35
N TRP A 256 12.27 1.27 13.53
CA TRP A 256 11.59 1.84 14.69
C TRP A 256 10.21 1.24 14.97
N ASP A 257 9.46 0.91 13.92
CA ASP A 257 8.11 0.36 14.00
C ASP A 257 8.08 -1.15 14.34
N HIS A 258 9.24 -1.84 14.27
CA HIS A 258 9.40 -3.23 14.70
C HIS A 258 10.02 -3.36 16.10
N VAL A 259 10.63 -2.28 16.61
CA VAL A 259 11.46 -2.32 17.82
C VAL A 259 10.94 -1.42 18.94
N GLY A 260 10.28 -0.30 18.62
CA GLY A 260 9.98 0.78 19.56
C GLY A 260 9.14 0.38 20.77
N GLY A 261 8.25 -0.57 20.61
CA GLY A 261 7.40 -1.12 21.68
C GLY A 261 8.01 -2.29 22.48
N ALA A 262 9.25 -2.71 22.19
CA ALA A 262 9.87 -3.91 22.78
C ALA A 262 9.87 -3.91 24.31
N GLY A 263 9.96 -2.74 24.95
CA GLY A 263 9.87 -2.62 26.41
C GLY A 263 8.55 -3.10 27.02
N ALA A 264 7.46 -3.13 26.24
CA ALA A 264 6.17 -3.65 26.72
C ALA A 264 6.08 -5.19 26.65
N LEU A 265 6.94 -5.83 25.84
CA LEU A 265 7.00 -7.30 25.68
C LEU A 265 8.12 -7.91 26.53
N ARG A 266 9.14 -7.15 26.88
CA ARG A 266 10.30 -7.64 27.61
C ARG A 266 10.02 -7.75 29.11
N GLY A 267 9.81 -8.97 29.60
CA GLY A 267 9.79 -9.32 31.01
C GLY A 267 11.16 -9.77 31.53
N PRO A 268 11.27 -10.10 32.84
CA PRO A 268 12.55 -10.49 33.48
C PRO A 268 13.19 -11.76 32.88
N HIS A 269 12.40 -12.61 32.25
CA HIS A 269 12.83 -13.90 31.70
C HIS A 269 12.66 -13.97 30.17
N THR A 270 12.27 -12.89 29.53
CA THR A 270 12.12 -12.84 28.08
C THR A 270 13.49 -12.84 27.39
N GLN A 271 13.73 -13.82 26.54
CA GLN A 271 14.90 -13.88 25.67
C GLN A 271 14.65 -13.04 24.41
N VAL A 272 15.50 -12.06 24.14
CA VAL A 272 15.41 -11.24 22.92
C VAL A 272 16.39 -11.76 21.88
N ILE A 273 15.91 -12.09 20.70
CA ILE A 273 16.67 -12.68 19.60
C ILE A 273 16.62 -11.73 18.39
N ALA A 274 17.74 -11.50 17.74
CA ALA A 274 17.84 -10.72 16.53
C ALA A 274 19.00 -11.21 15.62
N GLN A 275 19.09 -10.73 14.41
CA GLN A 275 20.20 -11.00 13.50
C GLN A 275 21.49 -10.31 13.97
N ALA A 276 22.65 -10.86 13.62
CA ALA A 276 23.97 -10.35 14.06
C ALA A 276 24.23 -8.89 13.64
N GLY A 277 23.64 -8.41 12.55
CA GLY A 277 23.73 -7.01 12.09
C GLY A 277 22.80 -6.05 12.83
N PHE A 278 21.85 -6.54 13.60
CA PHE A 278 20.82 -5.74 14.28
C PHE A 278 21.38 -4.57 15.12
N PRO A 279 22.45 -4.73 15.93
CA PRO A 279 22.98 -3.60 16.70
C PRO A 279 23.48 -2.44 15.82
N ALA A 280 24.04 -2.76 14.65
CA ALA A 280 24.48 -1.74 13.69
C ALA A 280 23.27 -1.08 12.99
N GLY A 281 22.25 -1.85 12.63
CA GLY A 281 20.95 -1.36 12.12
C GLY A 281 20.31 -0.40 13.10
N LEU A 282 20.17 -0.79 14.35
CA LEU A 282 19.59 0.04 15.41
C LEU A 282 20.35 1.36 15.62
N GLY A 283 21.67 1.33 15.52
CA GLY A 283 22.51 2.54 15.60
C GLY A 283 22.24 3.52 14.44
N ARG A 284 21.92 3.03 13.26
CA ARG A 284 21.52 3.87 12.12
C ARG A 284 20.13 4.45 12.30
N GLU A 285 19.17 3.64 12.74
CA GLU A 285 17.79 4.06 13.01
C GLU A 285 17.70 5.17 14.07
N GLN A 286 18.49 5.12 15.11
CA GLN A 286 18.53 6.17 16.14
C GLN A 286 18.90 7.56 15.60
N GLY A 287 19.62 7.63 14.49
CA GLY A 287 19.99 8.86 13.81
C GLY A 287 19.04 9.28 12.69
N ALA A 288 18.14 8.40 12.27
CA ALA A 288 17.24 8.63 11.15
C ALA A 288 15.88 9.16 11.63
N ARG A 289 15.41 10.24 11.01
CA ARG A 289 14.04 10.74 11.21
C ARG A 289 13.33 10.81 9.87
N PRO A 290 12.19 10.12 9.71
CA PRO A 290 11.35 10.31 8.54
C PRO A 290 10.96 11.79 8.42
N PRO A 291 11.02 12.40 7.24
CA PRO A 291 10.68 13.81 7.05
C PRO A 291 9.18 14.11 7.19
N PHE A 292 8.35 13.07 7.27
CA PHE A 292 6.90 13.15 7.32
C PHE A 292 6.36 12.61 8.64
N ARG A 293 5.54 13.42 9.34
CA ARG A 293 5.01 13.09 10.67
C ARG A 293 4.08 11.89 10.67
N TYR A 294 3.35 11.68 9.57
CA TYR A 294 2.38 10.59 9.47
C TYR A 294 3.01 9.20 9.42
N PHE A 295 4.29 9.08 9.13
CA PHE A 295 4.97 7.78 9.22
C PHE A 295 5.06 7.30 10.66
N ALA A 296 5.61 8.12 11.52
CA ALA A 296 5.93 7.70 12.88
C ALA A 296 4.91 8.23 13.91
N GLY A 297 4.19 9.32 13.60
CA GLY A 297 3.40 10.02 14.60
C GLY A 297 4.26 10.39 15.81
N ALA A 298 3.73 10.18 17.01
CA ALA A 298 4.49 10.37 18.25
C ALA A 298 5.60 9.33 18.48
N ALA A 299 5.55 8.19 17.78
CA ALA A 299 6.54 7.11 17.94
C ALA A 299 7.93 7.46 17.42
N GLY A 300 8.03 8.39 16.44
CA GLY A 300 9.32 8.84 15.92
C GLY A 300 10.24 9.51 16.92
N ASP A 301 9.73 9.87 18.09
CA ASP A 301 10.52 10.45 19.20
C ASP A 301 10.87 9.44 20.30
N VAL A 302 10.44 8.16 20.17
CA VAL A 302 10.73 7.11 21.14
C VAL A 302 12.17 6.63 20.96
N PRO A 303 13.01 6.70 22.02
CA PRO A 303 14.36 6.16 21.94
C PRO A 303 14.34 4.64 21.76
N LEU A 304 15.05 4.15 20.74
CA LEU A 304 15.21 2.72 20.50
C LEU A 304 16.32 2.19 21.41
N ALA A 305 15.97 1.44 22.44
CA ALA A 305 16.91 0.97 23.47
C ALA A 305 16.65 -0.50 23.80
N ILE A 306 16.87 -1.39 22.83
CA ILE A 306 16.80 -2.83 23.05
C ILE A 306 18.15 -3.48 22.77
N ILE A 307 18.55 -4.39 23.66
CA ILE A 307 19.76 -5.18 23.52
C ILE A 307 19.31 -6.64 23.38
N PRO A 308 19.56 -7.29 22.24
CA PRO A 308 19.30 -8.72 22.09
C PRO A 308 20.17 -9.56 23.04
N ASP A 309 19.56 -10.61 23.60
CA ASP A 309 20.28 -11.59 24.42
C ASP A 309 20.99 -12.62 23.54
N GLN A 310 20.47 -12.86 22.33
CA GLN A 310 21.06 -13.77 21.35
C GLN A 310 21.09 -13.12 19.96
N LEU A 311 22.25 -13.21 19.30
CA LEU A 311 22.44 -12.76 17.93
C LEU A 311 22.64 -13.95 16.99
N ILE A 312 21.90 -13.96 15.88
CA ILE A 312 21.87 -15.03 14.88
C ILE A 312 22.68 -14.60 13.66
N SER A 313 23.75 -15.35 13.32
CA SER A 313 24.62 -15.12 12.16
C SER A 313 24.49 -16.18 11.07
N GLU A 314 23.87 -17.33 11.39
CA GLU A 314 23.68 -18.46 10.49
C GLU A 314 22.34 -19.13 10.74
N PRO A 315 21.80 -19.93 9.81
CA PRO A 315 20.55 -20.64 10.02
C PRO A 315 20.56 -21.44 11.32
N THR A 316 19.62 -21.14 12.22
CA THR A 316 19.59 -21.68 13.59
C THR A 316 18.24 -22.28 13.92
N SER A 317 18.20 -23.56 14.27
CA SER A 317 16.99 -24.23 14.76
C SER A 317 16.85 -24.07 16.26
N LEU A 318 15.62 -23.73 16.70
CA LEU A 318 15.25 -23.61 18.11
C LEU A 318 14.01 -24.47 18.37
N THR A 319 13.90 -25.01 19.58
CA THR A 319 12.67 -25.64 20.05
C THR A 319 12.22 -24.95 21.33
N ILE A 320 11.10 -24.26 21.30
CA ILE A 320 10.55 -23.48 22.41
C ILE A 320 9.19 -24.06 22.77
N GLY A 321 9.07 -24.63 23.97
CA GLY A 321 7.82 -25.21 24.43
C GLY A 321 7.22 -26.26 23.47
N GLY A 322 8.06 -27.05 22.80
CA GLY A 322 7.65 -28.06 21.84
C GLY A 322 7.38 -27.54 20.43
N THR A 323 7.46 -26.24 20.22
CA THR A 323 7.36 -25.63 18.88
C THR A 323 8.75 -25.50 18.29
N GLU A 324 8.97 -26.15 17.14
CA GLU A 324 10.18 -25.99 16.33
C GLU A 324 10.08 -24.76 15.46
N LEU A 325 11.12 -23.95 15.45
CA LEU A 325 11.30 -22.83 14.53
C LEU A 325 12.74 -22.77 14.02
N VAL A 326 12.91 -22.28 12.79
CA VAL A 326 14.22 -22.07 12.19
C VAL A 326 14.36 -20.59 11.85
N LEU A 327 15.41 -19.99 12.36
CA LEU A 327 15.76 -18.59 12.14
C LEU A 327 16.74 -18.49 10.99
N TYR A 328 16.42 -17.66 9.97
CA TYR A 328 17.25 -17.47 8.78
C TYR A 328 17.68 -16.00 8.68
N PRO A 329 18.95 -15.68 9.02
CA PRO A 329 19.52 -14.39 8.65
C PRO A 329 19.56 -14.28 7.13
N THR A 330 19.10 -13.15 6.57
CA THR A 330 19.10 -12.92 5.13
C THR A 330 19.64 -11.53 4.82
N PRO A 331 20.17 -11.29 3.59
CA PRO A 331 20.56 -9.94 3.19
C PRO A 331 19.36 -8.98 3.05
N GLY A 332 18.13 -9.52 2.97
CA GLY A 332 16.89 -8.75 2.84
C GLY A 332 16.84 -7.82 1.64
N GLY A 333 15.66 -7.31 1.34
CA GLY A 333 15.46 -6.26 0.34
C GLY A 333 15.52 -4.87 0.96
N GLU A 334 14.94 -4.70 2.13
CA GLU A 334 14.84 -3.42 2.83
C GLU A 334 16.07 -3.14 3.72
N THR A 335 16.43 -4.09 4.60
CA THR A 335 17.57 -3.94 5.51
C THR A 335 18.55 -5.09 5.40
N SER A 336 19.81 -4.85 5.81
CA SER A 336 20.87 -5.86 5.81
C SER A 336 20.87 -6.76 7.05
N ASP A 337 20.06 -6.46 8.06
CA ASP A 337 19.94 -7.20 9.33
C ASP A 337 18.65 -8.02 9.43
N ALA A 338 18.04 -8.35 8.29
CA ALA A 338 16.80 -9.10 8.23
C ALA A 338 16.93 -10.53 8.79
N LEU A 339 15.93 -10.94 9.57
CA LEU A 339 15.80 -12.27 10.18
C LEU A 339 14.43 -12.84 9.88
N MET A 340 14.36 -13.90 9.07
CA MET A 340 13.11 -14.62 8.85
C MET A 340 12.91 -15.72 9.89
N VAL A 341 11.64 -15.97 10.25
CA VAL A 341 11.24 -17.00 11.22
C VAL A 341 10.36 -18.04 10.56
N HIS A 342 10.84 -19.25 10.40
CA HIS A 342 10.11 -20.36 9.78
C HIS A 342 9.60 -21.35 10.81
N LEU A 343 8.34 -21.72 10.71
CA LEU A 343 7.74 -22.83 11.44
C LEU A 343 7.56 -24.02 10.48
N PRO A 344 8.51 -24.97 10.41
CA PRO A 344 8.50 -26.02 9.41
C PRO A 344 7.24 -26.92 9.46
N ALA A 345 6.76 -27.20 10.68
CA ALA A 345 5.59 -28.08 10.89
C ALA A 345 4.30 -27.52 10.27
N SER A 346 4.13 -26.19 10.24
CA SER A 346 2.96 -25.51 9.69
C SER A 346 3.20 -24.93 8.30
N GLY A 347 4.47 -24.82 7.90
CA GLY A 347 4.87 -24.16 6.66
C GLY A 347 4.63 -22.65 6.66
N VAL A 348 4.57 -22.02 7.85
CA VAL A 348 4.43 -20.57 7.99
C VAL A 348 5.82 -19.94 8.06
N LEU A 349 6.04 -18.92 7.25
CA LEU A 349 7.27 -18.13 7.24
C LEU A 349 6.94 -16.65 7.51
N PHE A 350 7.46 -16.14 8.63
CA PHE A 350 7.45 -14.71 8.93
C PHE A 350 8.69 -14.09 8.31
N THR A 351 8.48 -13.08 7.50
CA THR A 351 9.54 -12.48 6.69
C THR A 351 10.00 -11.12 7.18
N GLY A 352 9.27 -10.49 8.13
CA GLY A 352 9.44 -9.06 8.37
C GLY A 352 9.23 -8.31 7.04
N ASP A 353 10.11 -7.38 6.75
CA ASP A 353 9.98 -6.47 5.59
C ASP A 353 10.94 -6.80 4.43
N VAL A 354 11.41 -8.06 4.33
CA VAL A 354 12.34 -8.46 3.25
C VAL A 354 11.78 -8.22 1.84
N MET A 355 10.45 -8.20 1.68
CA MET A 355 9.78 -7.92 0.42
C MET A 355 9.20 -6.50 0.38
N MET A 356 9.78 -5.54 1.10
CA MET A 356 9.32 -4.15 1.05
C MET A 356 9.45 -3.61 -0.37
N PRO A 357 8.35 -3.17 -1.01
CA PRO A 357 8.39 -2.72 -2.40
C PRO A 357 9.06 -1.36 -2.58
N TYR A 358 9.22 -0.59 -1.50
CA TYR A 358 9.70 0.80 -1.54
C TYR A 358 11.19 0.92 -1.19
N LEU A 359 12.01 0.04 -1.73
CA LEU A 359 13.44 -0.07 -1.50
C LEU A 359 14.14 1.29 -1.36
N GLY A 360 14.54 1.64 -0.13
CA GLY A 360 15.22 2.89 0.17
C GLY A 360 14.36 4.15 0.12
N GLN A 361 13.04 4.03 0.15
CA GLN A 361 12.14 5.18 0.18
C GLN A 361 10.97 4.96 1.15
N PRO A 362 10.68 5.95 1.96
CA PRO A 362 11.40 7.20 2.24
C PRO A 362 12.55 7.03 3.24
N PHE A 363 12.82 5.79 3.62
CA PHE A 363 13.79 5.42 4.62
C PHE A 363 15.18 5.15 4.03
N THR A 364 16.10 4.78 4.88
CA THR A 364 17.48 4.49 4.50
C THR A 364 17.56 3.32 3.53
N GLY A 365 18.40 3.46 2.53
CA GLY A 365 18.61 2.44 1.53
C GLY A 365 19.62 1.39 1.96
N GLU A 366 19.37 0.69 3.05
CA GLU A 366 20.33 -0.25 3.64
C GLU A 366 20.37 -1.59 2.93
N GLY A 367 19.23 -2.02 2.38
CA GLY A 367 19.12 -3.22 1.58
C GLY A 367 19.48 -3.01 0.12
N SER A 368 19.36 -4.05 -0.67
CA SER A 368 19.70 -4.02 -2.09
C SER A 368 18.71 -4.82 -2.94
N PRO A 369 18.55 -4.45 -4.22
CA PRO A 369 17.83 -5.27 -5.19
C PRO A 369 18.39 -6.70 -5.27
N GLU A 370 19.69 -6.85 -5.22
CA GLU A 370 20.36 -8.16 -5.23
C GLU A 370 20.04 -8.97 -3.96
N GLY A 371 20.05 -8.34 -2.79
CA GLY A 371 19.67 -8.99 -1.53
C GLY A 371 18.21 -9.43 -1.54
N LEU A 372 17.30 -8.65 -2.15
CA LEU A 372 15.92 -9.06 -2.37
C LEU A 372 15.83 -10.31 -3.26
N LEU A 373 16.55 -10.33 -4.39
CA LEU A 373 16.55 -11.47 -5.32
C LEU A 373 17.08 -12.74 -4.64
N GLU A 374 18.18 -12.63 -3.89
CA GLU A 374 18.75 -13.73 -3.12
C GLU A 374 17.74 -14.27 -2.10
N THR A 375 17.06 -13.37 -1.38
CA THR A 375 16.08 -13.75 -0.37
C THR A 375 14.84 -14.39 -1.00
N LEU A 376 14.34 -13.88 -2.13
CA LEU A 376 13.22 -14.48 -2.86
C LEU A 376 13.56 -15.89 -3.38
N ALA A 377 14.75 -16.06 -3.96
CA ALA A 377 15.22 -17.37 -4.41
C ALA A 377 15.31 -18.36 -3.22
N PHE A 378 15.81 -17.91 -2.07
CA PHE A 378 15.87 -18.72 -0.86
C PHE A 378 14.48 -19.11 -0.34
N ILE A 379 13.52 -18.18 -0.30
CA ILE A 379 12.12 -18.46 0.06
C ILE A 379 11.55 -19.54 -0.87
N GLY A 380 11.86 -19.49 -2.16
CA GLY A 380 11.50 -20.52 -3.13
C GLY A 380 12.01 -21.92 -2.77
N THR A 381 13.18 -22.05 -2.11
CA THR A 381 13.71 -23.34 -1.64
C THR A 381 12.95 -23.87 -0.42
N LEU A 382 12.48 -22.99 0.47
CA LEU A 382 11.73 -23.34 1.67
C LEU A 382 10.29 -23.80 1.34
N ARG A 383 9.73 -23.34 0.22
CA ARG A 383 8.35 -23.62 -0.21
C ARG A 383 7.31 -23.42 0.91
N PRO A 384 7.26 -22.24 1.53
CA PRO A 384 6.31 -21.99 2.60
C PRO A 384 4.87 -22.09 2.07
N ARG A 385 3.97 -22.57 2.92
CA ARG A 385 2.52 -22.55 2.64
C ARG A 385 1.95 -21.14 2.78
N LEU A 386 2.46 -20.37 3.72
CA LEU A 386 1.99 -19.04 4.05
C LEU A 386 3.18 -18.11 4.34
N LEU A 387 3.17 -16.93 3.74
CA LEU A 387 4.06 -15.82 4.08
C LEU A 387 3.31 -14.82 4.95
N ILE A 388 3.94 -14.38 6.02
CA ILE A 388 3.45 -13.30 6.89
C ILE A 388 4.53 -12.24 6.94
N HIS A 389 4.20 -11.06 6.44
CA HIS A 389 5.09 -9.91 6.42
C HIS A 389 4.88 -9.02 7.63
N GLY A 390 5.74 -8.03 7.82
CA GLY A 390 5.63 -7.06 8.89
C GLY A 390 4.43 -6.12 8.77
N HIS A 391 3.79 -6.06 7.59
CA HIS A 391 2.63 -5.21 7.32
C HIS A 391 1.52 -5.97 6.61
N SER A 392 0.27 -5.71 6.98
CA SER A 392 -0.90 -6.44 6.46
C SER A 392 -1.04 -6.37 4.95
N THR A 393 -0.79 -5.21 4.34
CA THR A 393 -0.87 -5.04 2.89
C THR A 393 0.20 -5.84 2.14
N LEU A 394 1.37 -6.02 2.73
CA LEU A 394 2.41 -6.88 2.17
C LEU A 394 2.00 -8.35 2.26
N THR A 395 1.45 -8.77 3.38
CA THR A 395 0.92 -10.13 3.58
C THR A 395 -0.19 -10.46 2.58
N GLU A 396 -1.05 -9.49 2.25
CA GLU A 396 -2.13 -9.68 1.28
C GLU A 396 -1.64 -9.72 -0.18
N ALA A 397 -0.61 -8.93 -0.51
CA ALA A 397 -0.13 -8.79 -1.89
C ALA A 397 1.01 -9.77 -2.25
N PHE A 398 2.00 -9.93 -1.36
CA PHE A 398 3.21 -10.71 -1.61
C PHE A 398 3.07 -12.13 -1.04
N THR A 399 2.18 -12.91 -1.63
CA THR A 399 1.86 -14.25 -1.16
C THR A 399 2.92 -15.30 -1.54
N ALA A 400 2.89 -16.45 -0.87
CA ALA A 400 3.73 -17.60 -1.25
C ALA A 400 3.54 -18.05 -2.71
N GLN A 401 2.33 -17.85 -3.26
CA GLN A 401 2.03 -18.15 -4.66
C GLN A 401 2.61 -17.12 -5.63
N ALA A 402 2.72 -15.85 -5.21
CA ALA A 402 3.28 -14.79 -6.03
C ALA A 402 4.82 -14.81 -6.06
N ALA A 403 5.46 -15.28 -4.98
CA ALA A 403 6.92 -15.18 -4.80
C ALA A 403 7.75 -15.75 -5.95
N PRO A 404 7.48 -16.95 -6.53
CA PRO A 404 8.28 -17.47 -7.64
C PRO A 404 8.18 -16.63 -8.91
N GLY A 405 6.99 -16.14 -9.25
CA GLY A 405 6.79 -15.27 -10.41
C GLY A 405 7.41 -13.89 -10.22
N LEU A 406 7.36 -13.37 -8.99
CA LEU A 406 7.99 -12.11 -8.62
C LEU A 406 9.51 -12.19 -8.72
N GLU A 407 10.12 -13.26 -8.19
CA GLU A 407 11.57 -13.50 -8.28
C GLU A 407 12.03 -13.55 -9.75
N ALA A 408 11.37 -14.35 -10.58
CA ALA A 408 11.71 -14.47 -11.99
C ALA A 408 11.55 -13.14 -12.76
N ALA A 409 10.47 -12.40 -12.50
CA ALA A 409 10.21 -11.11 -13.14
C ALA A 409 11.21 -10.03 -12.71
N LEU A 410 11.57 -9.97 -11.43
CA LEU A 410 12.57 -9.02 -10.92
C LEU A 410 14.00 -9.38 -11.38
N THR A 411 14.32 -10.67 -11.53
CA THR A 411 15.59 -11.11 -12.11
C THR A 411 15.73 -10.65 -13.56
N GLN A 412 14.66 -10.76 -14.36
CA GLN A 412 14.65 -10.21 -15.72
C GLN A 412 14.83 -8.68 -15.69
N LEU A 413 14.06 -7.98 -14.86
CA LEU A 413 14.12 -6.52 -14.72
C LEU A 413 15.53 -6.06 -14.29
N HIS A 414 16.18 -6.77 -13.36
CA HIS A 414 17.55 -6.48 -12.94
C HIS A 414 18.51 -6.50 -14.14
N GLY A 415 18.41 -7.51 -14.99
CA GLY A 415 19.20 -7.60 -16.22
C GLY A 415 18.92 -6.44 -17.19
N GLU A 416 17.65 -6.11 -17.41
CA GLU A 416 17.21 -5.02 -18.29
C GLU A 416 17.72 -3.64 -17.82
N VAL A 417 17.68 -3.37 -16.50
CA VAL A 417 18.18 -2.12 -15.91
C VAL A 417 19.70 -2.02 -16.09
N LEU A 418 20.45 -3.08 -15.77
CA LEU A 418 21.90 -3.08 -15.96
C LEU A 418 22.30 -2.92 -17.42
N ASP A 419 21.55 -3.51 -18.34
CA ASP A 419 21.75 -3.35 -19.77
C ASP A 419 21.48 -1.90 -20.22
N GLY A 420 20.39 -1.30 -19.74
CA GLY A 420 20.07 0.10 -19.98
C GLY A 420 21.20 1.04 -19.52
N ILE A 421 21.71 0.82 -18.30
CA ILE A 421 22.85 1.60 -17.76
C ILE A 421 24.09 1.45 -18.65
N ARG A 422 24.44 0.23 -19.07
CA ARG A 422 25.60 -0.01 -19.98
C ARG A 422 25.48 0.72 -21.30
N HIS A 423 24.25 0.93 -21.79
CA HIS A 423 23.97 1.66 -23.02
C HIS A 423 23.76 3.17 -22.79
N GLY A 424 24.04 3.69 -21.60
CA GLY A 424 23.97 5.12 -21.29
C GLY A 424 22.54 5.68 -21.22
N ARG A 425 21.54 4.81 -20.98
CA ARG A 425 20.15 5.23 -20.87
C ARG A 425 19.91 5.92 -19.53
N THR A 426 19.09 6.94 -19.54
CA THR A 426 18.68 7.64 -18.33
C THR A 426 17.67 6.82 -17.51
N LEU A 427 17.57 7.09 -16.21
CA LEU A 427 16.55 6.45 -15.37
C LEU A 427 15.10 6.64 -15.90
N PRO A 428 14.67 7.84 -16.33
CA PRO A 428 13.37 8.02 -16.94
C PRO A 428 13.14 7.15 -18.19
N ASP A 429 14.16 7.00 -19.04
CA ASP A 429 14.07 6.17 -20.24
C ASP A 429 13.84 4.70 -19.88
N ILE A 430 14.66 4.17 -18.94
CA ILE A 430 14.53 2.78 -18.46
C ILE A 430 13.14 2.56 -17.85
N LEU A 431 12.70 3.47 -16.99
CA LEU A 431 11.37 3.39 -16.37
C LEU A 431 10.25 3.43 -17.42
N GLN A 432 10.40 4.18 -18.51
CA GLN A 432 9.35 4.30 -19.53
C GLN A 432 9.28 3.11 -20.49
N GLU A 433 10.34 2.37 -20.67
CA GLU A 433 10.37 1.23 -21.58
C GLU A 433 10.10 -0.11 -20.89
N ALA A 434 10.11 -0.15 -19.53
CA ALA A 434 9.85 -1.37 -18.77
C ALA A 434 8.51 -1.99 -19.17
N SER A 435 8.55 -3.13 -19.85
CA SER A 435 7.38 -3.93 -20.22
C SER A 435 7.05 -4.95 -19.14
N LEU A 436 5.84 -5.56 -19.21
CA LEU A 436 5.54 -6.71 -18.37
C LEU A 436 6.39 -7.91 -18.81
N PRO A 437 7.21 -8.50 -17.91
CA PRO A 437 7.93 -9.73 -18.18
C PRO A 437 7.00 -10.86 -18.62
N ALA A 438 7.39 -11.59 -19.66
CA ALA A 438 6.56 -12.66 -20.23
C ALA A 438 6.27 -13.78 -19.21
N VAL A 439 7.17 -14.03 -18.28
CA VAL A 439 7.04 -15.02 -17.21
C VAL A 439 5.81 -14.79 -16.32
N LEU A 440 5.33 -13.55 -16.19
CA LEU A 440 4.13 -13.23 -15.42
C LEU A 440 2.84 -13.82 -16.01
N ARG A 441 2.85 -14.28 -17.26
CA ARG A 441 1.70 -15.03 -17.84
C ARG A 441 1.48 -16.37 -17.16
N ASP A 442 2.56 -17.02 -16.74
CA ASP A 442 2.51 -18.28 -16.02
C ASP A 442 2.36 -18.09 -14.51
N HIS A 443 2.52 -16.85 -14.04
CA HIS A 443 2.44 -16.46 -12.63
C HIS A 443 1.53 -15.22 -12.43
N PRO A 444 0.23 -15.31 -12.74
CA PRO A 444 -0.66 -14.14 -12.75
C PRO A 444 -0.82 -13.47 -11.37
N THR A 445 -0.65 -14.20 -10.27
CA THR A 445 -0.65 -13.65 -8.90
C THR A 445 0.52 -12.71 -8.61
N ALA A 446 1.61 -12.79 -9.40
CA ALA A 446 2.78 -11.93 -9.25
C ALA A 446 2.67 -10.59 -10.01
N VAL A 447 1.64 -10.38 -10.84
CA VAL A 447 1.49 -9.18 -11.68
C VAL A 447 1.39 -7.90 -10.82
N VAL A 448 0.47 -7.88 -9.86
CA VAL A 448 0.28 -6.71 -8.98
C VAL A 448 1.51 -6.45 -8.10
N PRO A 449 2.07 -7.45 -7.37
CA PRO A 449 3.32 -7.30 -6.64
C PRO A 449 4.47 -6.75 -7.49
N TYR A 450 4.65 -7.28 -8.70
CA TYR A 450 5.69 -6.79 -9.62
C TYR A 450 5.49 -5.32 -9.98
N LEU A 451 4.25 -4.90 -10.34
CA LEU A 451 3.98 -3.51 -10.71
C LEU A 451 4.18 -2.53 -9.55
N VAL A 452 3.91 -2.97 -8.32
CA VAL A 452 4.13 -2.14 -7.12
C VAL A 452 5.61 -1.92 -6.86
N ILE A 453 6.44 -2.96 -7.01
CA ILE A 453 7.87 -2.89 -6.67
C ILE A 453 8.76 -2.43 -7.84
N ARG A 454 8.33 -2.62 -9.08
CA ARG A 454 9.13 -2.41 -10.31
C ARG A 454 9.87 -1.08 -10.35
N ASP A 455 9.15 0.02 -10.16
CA ASP A 455 9.73 1.36 -10.33
C ASP A 455 10.73 1.68 -9.20
N HIS A 456 10.45 1.28 -7.98
CA HIS A 456 11.35 1.47 -6.84
C HIS A 456 12.60 0.58 -6.95
N PHE A 457 12.43 -0.66 -7.36
CA PHE A 457 13.53 -1.58 -7.66
C PHE A 457 14.46 -1.00 -8.73
N THR A 458 13.89 -0.51 -9.83
CA THR A 458 14.64 0.12 -10.93
C THR A 458 15.41 1.35 -10.45
N GLN A 459 14.74 2.26 -9.70
CA GLN A 459 15.36 3.46 -9.17
C GLN A 459 16.51 3.13 -8.21
N ARG A 460 16.29 2.18 -7.30
CA ARG A 460 17.30 1.76 -6.33
C ARG A 460 18.52 1.18 -7.02
N LEU A 461 18.33 0.25 -7.95
CA LEU A 461 19.41 -0.38 -8.72
C LEU A 461 20.17 0.66 -9.56
N TYR A 462 19.45 1.55 -10.24
CA TYR A 462 20.06 2.60 -11.05
C TYR A 462 20.97 3.49 -10.22
N HIS A 463 20.49 4.01 -9.09
CA HIS A 463 21.26 4.90 -8.22
C HIS A 463 22.44 4.20 -7.53
N GLN A 464 22.31 2.93 -7.19
CA GLN A 464 23.44 2.15 -6.68
C GLN A 464 24.57 1.98 -7.71
N ARG A 465 24.27 2.04 -9.00
CA ARG A 465 25.23 1.84 -10.09
C ARG A 465 25.75 3.13 -10.71
N THR A 466 25.00 4.23 -10.62
CA THR A 466 25.33 5.51 -11.30
C THR A 466 25.60 6.67 -10.34
N GLY A 467 25.16 6.59 -9.08
CA GLY A 467 25.31 7.67 -8.10
C GLY A 467 24.16 8.71 -8.15
N TYR A 468 24.44 9.94 -7.71
CA TYR A 468 23.41 10.97 -7.43
C TYR A 468 23.07 11.86 -8.63
N TRP A 469 24.00 12.07 -9.55
CA TRP A 469 23.79 12.95 -10.70
C TRP A 469 23.43 12.17 -11.96
N GLN A 470 22.78 12.87 -12.87
CA GLN A 470 22.34 12.30 -14.13
C GLN A 470 23.38 12.54 -15.24
N PRO A 471 23.34 11.77 -16.36
CA PRO A 471 24.25 11.96 -17.50
C PRO A 471 24.17 13.35 -18.15
N ASP A 472 23.05 14.06 -18.00
CA ASP A 472 22.86 15.43 -18.47
C ASP A 472 23.43 16.50 -17.51
N GLY A 473 24.10 16.07 -16.42
CA GLY A 473 24.67 16.95 -15.40
C GLY A 473 23.69 17.39 -14.32
N ASN A 474 22.42 16.96 -14.38
CA ASN A 474 21.45 17.25 -13.33
C ASN A 474 21.90 16.62 -12.00
N GLY A 475 21.83 17.40 -10.93
CA GLY A 475 22.27 16.99 -9.59
C GLY A 475 23.73 17.30 -9.27
N LEU A 476 24.55 17.73 -10.24
CA LEU A 476 25.93 18.19 -9.97
C LEU A 476 25.95 19.49 -9.17
N GLU A 477 25.09 20.43 -9.54
CA GLU A 477 24.94 21.72 -8.85
C GLU A 477 23.53 21.81 -8.26
N PRO A 478 23.32 21.40 -6.99
CA PRO A 478 22.00 21.40 -6.38
C PRO A 478 21.52 22.84 -6.14
N ALA A 479 20.46 23.23 -6.83
CA ALA A 479 19.77 24.49 -6.59
C ALA A 479 18.82 24.36 -5.39
N THR A 480 18.75 25.44 -4.59
CA THR A 480 17.71 25.54 -3.55
C THR A 480 16.33 25.68 -4.16
N ALA A 481 15.29 25.36 -3.41
CA ALA A 481 13.91 25.55 -3.86
C ALA A 481 13.63 27.02 -4.24
N ALA A 482 14.25 27.98 -3.54
CA ALA A 482 14.11 29.41 -3.83
C ALA A 482 14.79 29.79 -5.16
N GLU A 483 15.99 29.27 -5.44
CA GLU A 483 16.69 29.51 -6.72
C GLU A 483 15.95 28.90 -7.89
N HIS A 484 15.45 27.66 -7.74
CA HIS A 484 14.61 27.03 -8.75
C HIS A 484 13.32 27.83 -9.01
N ALA A 485 12.65 28.28 -7.94
CA ALA A 485 11.47 29.14 -8.07
C ALA A 485 11.79 30.46 -8.76
N ALA A 486 12.93 31.09 -8.46
CA ALA A 486 13.34 32.32 -9.13
C ALA A 486 13.63 32.11 -10.62
N ALA A 487 14.25 30.97 -11.00
CA ALA A 487 14.49 30.65 -12.40
C ALA A 487 13.19 30.45 -13.19
N LEU A 488 12.20 29.75 -12.62
CA LEU A 488 10.88 29.58 -13.24
C LEU A 488 10.11 30.91 -13.31
N ASP A 489 10.26 31.77 -12.32
CA ASP A 489 9.63 33.09 -12.28
C ASP A 489 10.15 34.02 -13.40
N LEU A 490 11.43 33.90 -13.76
CA LEU A 490 11.99 34.59 -14.92
C LEU A 490 11.26 34.18 -16.22
N LEU A 491 11.00 32.88 -16.40
CA LEU A 491 10.24 32.37 -17.56
C LEU A 491 8.79 32.83 -17.52
N ALA A 492 8.18 32.92 -16.34
CA ALA A 492 6.83 33.41 -16.13
C ALA A 492 6.71 34.94 -16.27
N GLY A 493 7.84 35.66 -16.35
CA GLY A 493 7.88 37.13 -16.40
C GLY A 493 7.37 37.78 -15.11
N GLY A 494 7.60 37.13 -13.96
CA GLY A 494 7.14 37.58 -12.64
C GLY A 494 5.63 37.53 -12.43
N ARG A 495 4.89 36.76 -13.24
CA ARG A 495 3.42 36.76 -13.27
C ARG A 495 2.84 35.47 -12.70
N GLU A 496 2.05 35.61 -11.63
CA GLU A 496 1.33 34.50 -10.98
C GLU A 496 0.45 33.72 -11.99
N GLU A 497 -0.22 34.45 -12.89
CA GLU A 497 -1.18 33.88 -13.84
C GLU A 497 -0.53 32.85 -14.77
N GLN A 498 0.77 32.98 -15.06
CA GLN A 498 1.49 32.03 -15.91
C GLN A 498 1.70 30.69 -15.18
N PHE A 499 2.06 30.74 -13.90
CA PHE A 499 2.13 29.52 -13.08
C PHE A 499 0.75 28.86 -12.97
N ALA A 500 -0.29 29.65 -12.69
CA ALA A 500 -1.65 29.14 -12.54
C ALA A 500 -2.18 28.51 -13.86
N ALA A 501 -1.97 29.14 -14.99
CA ALA A 501 -2.39 28.63 -16.29
C ALA A 501 -1.66 27.32 -16.66
N ALA A 502 -0.34 27.26 -16.46
CA ALA A 502 0.44 26.04 -16.70
C ALA A 502 -0.02 24.89 -15.78
N ALA A 503 -0.18 25.16 -14.49
CA ALA A 503 -0.64 24.18 -13.52
C ALA A 503 -2.07 23.68 -13.82
N ALA A 504 -3.00 24.57 -14.17
CA ALA A 504 -4.36 24.21 -14.53
C ALA A 504 -4.40 23.32 -15.79
N THR A 505 -3.56 23.63 -16.78
CA THR A 505 -3.41 22.82 -18.01
C THR A 505 -2.93 21.40 -17.64
N LEU A 506 -1.87 21.27 -16.83
CA LEU A 506 -1.35 19.97 -16.38
C LEU A 506 -2.40 19.17 -15.59
N ILE A 507 -3.13 19.83 -14.67
CA ILE A 507 -4.23 19.20 -13.93
C ILE A 507 -5.32 18.71 -14.89
N GLY A 508 -5.68 19.52 -15.89
CA GLY A 508 -6.67 19.15 -16.92
C GLY A 508 -6.24 17.94 -17.77
N HIS A 509 -4.94 17.73 -17.94
CA HIS A 509 -4.37 16.56 -18.62
C HIS A 509 -4.19 15.35 -17.72
N GLY A 510 -4.38 15.46 -16.38
CA GLY A 510 -4.12 14.40 -15.42
C GLY A 510 -2.66 14.33 -14.91
N ASP A 511 -1.80 15.26 -15.34
CA ASP A 511 -0.37 15.33 -14.95
C ASP A 511 -0.18 16.02 -13.59
N HIS A 512 -0.84 15.52 -12.55
CA HIS A 512 -0.93 16.17 -11.23
C HIS A 512 0.42 16.33 -10.53
N ALA A 513 1.33 15.35 -10.70
CA ALA A 513 2.67 15.43 -10.12
C ALA A 513 3.51 16.54 -10.78
N LEU A 514 3.42 16.68 -12.12
CA LEU A 514 4.06 17.78 -12.84
C LEU A 514 3.43 19.14 -12.46
N ALA A 515 2.11 19.19 -12.25
CA ALA A 515 1.44 20.39 -11.80
C ALA A 515 2.02 20.86 -10.45
N LEU A 516 2.31 19.98 -9.49
CA LEU A 516 2.94 20.35 -8.23
C LEU A 516 4.34 20.95 -8.42
N GLN A 517 5.11 20.49 -9.42
CA GLN A 517 6.44 21.05 -9.72
C GLN A 517 6.37 22.48 -10.26
N ILE A 518 5.22 22.92 -10.77
CA ILE A 518 4.97 24.31 -11.15
C ILE A 518 4.35 25.12 -10.00
N ILE A 519 3.41 24.51 -9.28
CA ILE A 519 2.66 25.19 -8.21
C ILE A 519 3.56 25.53 -7.02
N GLN A 520 4.42 24.60 -6.57
CA GLN A 520 5.28 24.83 -5.41
C GLN A 520 6.25 26.01 -5.61
N PRO A 521 7.02 26.11 -6.70
CA PRO A 521 7.80 27.28 -7.03
C PRO A 521 6.95 28.57 -7.16
N GLY A 522 5.77 28.45 -7.79
CA GLY A 522 4.84 29.57 -7.90
C GLY A 522 4.41 30.11 -6.53
N LEU A 523 4.10 29.25 -5.56
CA LEU A 523 3.73 29.66 -4.19
C LEU A 523 4.93 30.23 -3.41
N LEU A 524 6.16 29.81 -3.68
CA LEU A 524 7.35 30.43 -3.09
C LEU A 524 7.54 31.87 -3.58
N ARG A 525 7.16 32.17 -4.82
CA ARG A 525 7.24 33.53 -5.39
C ARG A 525 6.01 34.37 -5.08
N HIS A 526 4.84 33.76 -5.03
CA HIS A 526 3.54 34.40 -4.82
C HIS A 526 2.80 33.74 -3.65
N PRO A 527 3.30 33.89 -2.37
CA PRO A 527 2.79 33.13 -1.23
C PRO A 527 1.33 33.48 -0.85
N ALA A 528 0.82 34.63 -1.28
CA ALA A 528 -0.56 35.05 -1.04
C ALA A 528 -1.54 34.57 -2.12
N SER A 529 -1.07 33.83 -3.13
CA SER A 529 -1.91 33.35 -4.24
C SER A 529 -2.95 32.35 -3.78
N THR A 530 -4.20 32.74 -3.76
CA THR A 530 -5.34 31.84 -3.47
C THR A 530 -5.60 30.88 -4.63
N THR A 531 -5.30 31.30 -5.85
CA THR A 531 -5.43 30.47 -7.07
C THR A 531 -4.47 29.30 -7.04
N LEU A 532 -3.18 29.55 -6.84
CA LEU A 532 -2.17 28.49 -6.74
C LEU A 532 -2.41 27.58 -5.54
N ALA A 533 -2.82 28.12 -4.39
CA ALA A 533 -3.21 27.32 -3.23
C ALA A 533 -4.41 26.39 -3.54
N GLY A 534 -5.39 26.87 -4.29
CA GLY A 534 -6.52 26.06 -4.76
C GLY A 534 -6.09 24.94 -5.70
N LEU A 535 -5.26 25.24 -6.70
CA LEU A 535 -4.70 24.25 -7.63
C LEU A 535 -3.83 23.21 -6.91
N ARG A 536 -3.05 23.65 -5.90
CA ARG A 536 -2.26 22.74 -5.04
C ARG A 536 -3.16 21.71 -4.35
N ARG A 537 -4.23 22.16 -3.70
CA ARG A 537 -5.18 21.24 -3.06
C ARG A 537 -5.74 20.26 -4.07
N THR A 538 -6.19 20.74 -5.24
CA THR A 538 -6.72 19.86 -6.29
C THR A 538 -5.70 18.81 -6.72
N ALA A 539 -4.47 19.20 -7.02
CA ALA A 539 -3.42 18.28 -7.46
C ALA A 539 -3.11 17.22 -6.38
N LEU A 540 -2.97 17.63 -5.10
CA LEU A 540 -2.70 16.72 -4.00
C LEU A 540 -3.85 15.72 -3.79
N HIS A 541 -5.11 16.17 -3.85
CA HIS A 541 -6.26 15.26 -3.73
C HIS A 541 -6.28 14.24 -4.87
N ARG A 542 -5.98 14.63 -6.10
CA ARG A 542 -5.87 13.70 -7.23
C ARG A 542 -4.76 12.68 -7.05
N LEU A 543 -3.63 13.11 -6.53
CA LEU A 543 -2.50 12.21 -6.25
C LEU A 543 -2.83 11.24 -5.09
N MET A 544 -3.57 11.66 -4.08
CA MET A 544 -4.10 10.76 -3.05
C MET A 544 -5.04 9.72 -3.67
N GLU A 545 -6.01 10.12 -4.51
CA GLU A 545 -6.90 9.21 -5.24
C GLU A 545 -6.11 8.16 -6.04
N GLN A 546 -5.10 8.60 -6.79
CA GLN A 546 -4.31 7.75 -7.66
C GLN A 546 -3.44 6.73 -6.93
N ASN A 547 -3.04 7.02 -5.70
CA ASN A 547 -2.11 6.18 -4.94
C ASN A 547 -2.77 5.43 -3.77
N GLN A 548 -4.07 5.54 -3.56
CA GLN A 548 -4.78 5.09 -2.36
C GLN A 548 -4.48 3.65 -1.91
N GLN A 549 -4.38 2.69 -2.82
CA GLN A 549 -4.09 1.28 -2.49
C GLN A 549 -2.87 0.74 -3.24
N PHE A 550 -2.50 1.40 -4.32
CA PHE A 550 -1.40 0.96 -5.15
C PHE A 550 -0.04 1.35 -4.57
N ASP A 551 0.05 2.57 -4.01
CA ASP A 551 1.27 3.09 -3.39
C ASP A 551 0.93 3.81 -2.08
N PRO A 552 0.83 3.10 -0.95
CA PRO A 552 0.43 3.66 0.34
C PRO A 552 1.39 4.74 0.85
N PHE A 553 2.68 4.66 0.54
CA PHE A 553 3.64 5.68 0.96
C PHE A 553 3.46 7.00 0.21
N LYS A 554 3.23 6.96 -1.11
CA LYS A 554 2.87 8.18 -1.85
C LYS A 554 1.54 8.75 -1.37
N PHE A 555 0.55 7.89 -1.12
CA PHE A 555 -0.73 8.34 -0.54
C PHE A 555 -0.50 9.09 0.77
N LEU A 556 0.28 8.54 1.69
CA LEU A 556 0.62 9.12 2.98
C LEU A 556 1.29 10.49 2.85
N ILE A 557 2.32 10.59 2.00
CA ILE A 557 3.05 11.83 1.75
C ILE A 557 2.12 12.91 1.19
N TYR A 558 1.29 12.56 0.21
CA TYR A 558 0.33 13.53 -0.36
C TYR A 558 -0.76 13.92 0.64
N ALA A 559 -1.20 13.02 1.50
CA ALA A 559 -2.15 13.33 2.58
C ALA A 559 -1.54 14.35 3.56
N GLU A 560 -0.32 14.12 4.02
CA GLU A 560 0.38 15.06 4.92
C GLU A 560 0.61 16.43 4.26
N LEU A 561 1.05 16.45 3.01
CA LEU A 561 1.23 17.69 2.24
C LEU A 561 -0.09 18.44 2.02
N ALA A 562 -1.20 17.74 1.94
CA ALA A 562 -2.54 18.31 1.84
C ALA A 562 -3.07 18.80 3.21
N GLY A 563 -2.43 18.44 4.32
CA GLY A 563 -2.95 18.64 5.67
C GLY A 563 -4.20 17.80 5.95
N ALA A 564 -4.39 16.69 5.22
CA ALA A 564 -5.52 15.80 5.37
C ALA A 564 -5.19 14.76 6.44
N GLU A 565 -6.00 14.72 7.51
CA GLU A 565 -5.94 13.66 8.51
C GLU A 565 -7.09 12.68 8.27
N ILE A 566 -6.75 11.40 8.16
CA ILE A 566 -7.70 10.33 7.91
C ILE A 566 -7.82 9.53 9.20
N GLY A 567 -8.91 9.78 9.93
CA GLY A 567 -9.13 9.16 11.23
C GLY A 567 -9.36 7.65 11.19
N PRO A 568 -9.24 6.98 12.35
CA PRO A 568 -9.50 5.55 12.48
C PRO A 568 -10.96 5.21 12.19
N VAL A 569 -11.18 4.03 11.65
CA VAL A 569 -12.51 3.38 11.65
C VAL A 569 -12.75 2.89 13.08
N GLN A 570 -13.66 3.54 13.80
CA GLN A 570 -14.09 3.11 15.13
C GLN A 570 -15.10 1.97 15.06
#